data_272db81d5773a6897d3a85424c14c2a1
#
_entry.id   272db81d5773a6897d3a85424c14c2a1
#
_cell.length_a   1.000
_cell.length_b   1.000
_cell.length_c   1.000
_cell.angle_alpha   90.00
_cell.angle_beta   90.00
_cell.angle_gamma   90.00
#
_symmetry.space_group_name_H-M   'P 1'
#
loop_
_entity.id
_entity.type
_entity.pdbx_description
1 polymer ?
#
loop_
_entity_poly.entity_id
_entity_poly.type
_entity_poly.pdbx_seq_one_letter_code
_entity_poly.pdbx_strand_id
1 'polypeptide(L)'
;MIEKKALGILLFNKISSENNLFLKFLTENDEIVTGLCFGGASKKKKNIYQIGYFLSLNIKKKNNNFPNTINAELAKPYYNDIFNDKY
;
A
#
# COMPACT_ATOMS: atom_id res chain seq x y z
N MET A 1 5.71 18.80 2.54
CA MET A 1 5.31 17.42 2.27
C MET A 1 5.66 16.52 3.44
N ILE A 2 4.71 15.73 3.87
CA ILE A 2 4.91 14.80 4.97
C ILE A 2 4.97 13.39 4.41
N GLU A 3 5.96 12.63 4.84
CA GLU A 3 6.12 11.25 4.42
C GLU A 3 6.09 10.35 5.65
N LYS A 4 5.33 9.27 5.57
CA LYS A 4 5.15 8.35 6.68
C LYS A 4 5.24 6.92 6.16
N LYS A 5 5.89 6.06 6.94
CA LYS A 5 5.97 4.63 6.62
C LYS A 5 5.14 3.83 7.62
N ALA A 6 4.49 2.80 7.12
CA ALA A 6 3.65 1.94 7.95
C ALA A 6 3.52 0.57 7.31
N LEU A 7 3.08 -0.40 8.10
CA LEU A 7 2.70 -1.70 7.60
C LEU A 7 1.19 -1.79 7.61
N GLY A 8 0.61 -2.39 6.59
CA GLY A 8 -0.83 -2.47 6.53
C GLY A 8 -1.34 -3.57 5.63
N ILE A 9 -2.60 -3.90 5.83
CA ILE A 9 -3.30 -4.90 5.04
C ILE A 9 -4.21 -4.16 4.07
N LEU A 10 -4.16 -4.54 2.80
CA LEU A 10 -5.01 -3.91 1.79
C LEU A 10 -6.44 -4.38 1.95
N LEU A 11 -7.35 -3.44 2.22
CA LEU A 11 -8.76 -3.72 2.42
C LEU A 11 -9.59 -3.50 1.17
N PHE A 12 -9.16 -2.58 0.31
CA PHE A 12 -9.96 -2.17 -0.84
C PHE A 12 -9.06 -1.57 -1.91
N ASN A 13 -9.35 -1.91 -3.16
CA ASN A 13 -8.68 -1.27 -4.29
C ASN A 13 -9.71 -0.98 -5.38
N LYS A 14 -9.49 0.11 -6.09
CA LYS A 14 -10.35 0.51 -7.21
C LYS A 14 -9.53 1.30 -8.21
N ILE A 15 -9.73 1.03 -9.48
CA ILE A 15 -9.11 1.84 -10.52
C ILE A 15 -9.74 3.21 -10.51
N SER A 16 -8.93 4.24 -10.28
CA SER A 16 -9.39 5.62 -10.18
C SER A 16 -9.43 6.29 -11.55
N SER A 17 -8.32 6.29 -12.25
CA SER A 17 -8.24 6.83 -13.61
C SER A 17 -7.04 6.19 -14.28
N GLU A 18 -7.18 5.86 -15.55
CA GLU A 18 -6.13 5.23 -16.34
C GLU A 18 -5.48 4.08 -15.56
N ASN A 19 -4.24 4.27 -15.12
CA ASN A 19 -3.49 3.23 -14.40
C ASN A 19 -3.36 3.51 -12.92
N ASN A 20 -4.14 4.43 -12.38
CA ASN A 20 -4.05 4.79 -10.97
C ASN A 20 -5.02 3.98 -10.13
N LEU A 21 -4.60 3.61 -8.93
CA LEU A 21 -5.44 2.88 -7.98
C LEU A 21 -5.76 3.74 -6.79
N PHE A 22 -7.02 3.69 -6.35
CA PHE A 22 -7.41 4.18 -5.04
C PHE A 22 -7.32 3.00 -4.07
N LEU A 23 -6.63 3.20 -2.96
CA LEU A 23 -6.32 2.14 -2.01
C LEU A 23 -6.79 2.50 -0.62
N LYS A 24 -7.23 1.48 0.11
CA LYS A 24 -7.57 1.61 1.53
C LYS A 24 -6.84 0.51 2.29
N PHE A 25 -6.13 0.91 3.35
CA PHE A 25 -5.35 -0.01 4.18
C PHE A 25 -5.76 0.08 5.64
N LEU A 26 -5.66 -1.04 6.32
CA LEU A 26 -5.69 -1.07 7.79
C LEU A 26 -4.25 -1.22 8.25
N THR A 27 -3.74 -0.22 8.98
CA THR A 27 -2.35 -0.21 9.40
C THR A 27 -2.15 -0.95 10.72
N GLU A 28 -0.89 -1.18 11.06
CA GLU A 28 -0.52 -1.84 12.31
C GLU A 28 -0.96 -1.07 13.56
N ASN A 29 -1.27 0.22 13.40
CA ASN A 29 -1.75 1.06 14.50
C ASN A 29 -3.27 1.12 14.59
N ASP A 30 -3.96 0.21 13.90
CA ASP A 30 -5.43 0.18 13.84
C ASP A 30 -6.03 1.43 13.20
N GLU A 31 -5.29 2.05 12.30
CA GLU A 31 -5.78 3.22 11.57
C GLU A 31 -6.15 2.83 10.14
N ILE A 32 -7.19 3.47 9.62
CA ILE A 32 -7.56 3.31 8.21
C ILE A 32 -6.89 4.44 7.43
N VAL A 33 -6.13 4.06 6.43
CA VAL A 33 -5.42 5.02 5.57
C VAL A 33 -5.89 4.82 4.14
N THR A 34 -6.22 5.93 3.48
CA THR A 34 -6.64 5.91 2.08
C THR A 34 -5.72 6.81 1.25
N GLY A 35 -5.63 6.50 -0.01
CA GLY A 35 -4.83 7.32 -0.91
C GLY A 35 -4.79 6.76 -2.32
N LEU A 36 -4.05 7.45 -3.17
CA LEU A 36 -3.89 7.09 -4.57
C LEU A 36 -2.50 6.54 -4.82
N CYS A 37 -2.42 5.47 -5.62
CA CYS A 37 -1.16 4.95 -6.10
C CYS A 37 -1.09 5.21 -7.60
N PHE A 38 -0.22 6.14 -7.99
CA PHE A 38 -0.04 6.46 -9.39
C PHE A 38 0.66 5.31 -10.10
N GLY A 39 0.05 4.85 -11.19
CA GLY A 39 0.57 3.70 -11.91
C GLY A 39 0.33 2.37 -11.23
N GLY A 40 -0.47 2.34 -10.15
CA GLY A 40 -0.68 1.12 -9.38
C GLY A 40 -1.42 0.03 -10.13
N ALA A 41 -2.18 0.38 -11.16
CA ALA A 41 -2.89 -0.59 -11.97
C ALA A 41 -2.04 -1.13 -13.13
N SER A 42 -0.80 -0.71 -13.27
CA SER A 42 0.09 -1.23 -14.31
C SER A 42 0.38 -2.72 -14.06
N LYS A 43 0.77 -3.40 -15.12
CA LYS A 43 1.04 -4.84 -15.03
C LYS A 43 2.11 -5.17 -14.00
N LYS A 44 3.09 -4.29 -13.83
CA LYS A 44 4.17 -4.53 -12.87
C LYS A 44 3.71 -4.42 -11.42
N LYS A 45 2.83 -3.46 -11.12
CA LYS A 45 2.42 -3.17 -9.75
C LYS A 45 1.14 -3.87 -9.35
N LYS A 46 0.31 -4.19 -10.31
CA LYS A 46 -1.00 -4.77 -10.06
C LYS A 46 -0.95 -6.02 -9.18
N ASN A 47 0.10 -6.80 -9.32
CA ASN A 47 0.19 -8.07 -8.60
C ASN A 47 0.40 -7.91 -7.10
N ILE A 48 0.90 -6.77 -6.64
CA ILE A 48 1.10 -6.58 -5.21
C ILE A 48 -0.09 -5.92 -4.53
N TYR A 49 -0.95 -5.25 -5.30
CA TYR A 49 -2.11 -4.55 -4.72
C TYR A 49 -3.34 -5.43 -4.72
N GLN A 50 -3.25 -6.52 -3.97
CA GLN A 50 -4.36 -7.46 -3.84
C GLN A 50 -4.94 -7.42 -2.44
N ILE A 51 -6.27 -7.49 -2.37
CA ILE A 51 -6.97 -7.42 -1.09
C ILE A 51 -6.49 -8.56 -0.18
N GLY A 52 -6.19 -8.22 1.06
CA GLY A 52 -5.66 -9.16 2.03
C GLY A 52 -4.15 -9.22 2.11
N TYR A 53 -3.45 -8.61 1.16
CA TYR A 53 -2.00 -8.63 1.19
C TYR A 53 -1.47 -7.70 2.28
N PHE A 54 -0.43 -8.15 2.95
CA PHE A 54 0.26 -7.37 3.96
C PHE A 54 1.42 -6.64 3.29
N LEU A 55 1.36 -5.31 3.29
CA LEU A 55 2.29 -4.50 2.51
C LEU A 55 3.00 -3.47 3.38
N SER A 56 4.20 -3.14 2.95
CA SER A 56 4.95 -2.02 3.52
C SER A 56 4.58 -0.76 2.75
N LEU A 57 4.02 0.21 3.46
CA LEU A 57 3.44 1.41 2.86
C LEU A 57 4.37 2.61 2.99
N ASN A 58 4.43 3.40 1.93
CA ASN A 58 5.06 4.72 1.97
C ASN A 58 3.98 5.74 1.62
N ILE A 59 3.56 6.50 2.61
CA ILE A 59 2.43 7.43 2.49
C ILE A 59 2.97 8.84 2.42
N LYS A 60 2.62 9.56 1.36
CA LYS A 60 3.03 10.95 1.18
C LYS A 60 1.81 11.84 1.19
N LYS A 61 1.85 12.87 1.99
CA LYS A 61 0.78 13.85 2.10
C LYS A 61 1.31 15.22 1.72
N LYS A 62 0.77 15.81 0.65
CA LYS A 62 1.19 17.13 0.19
C LYS A 62 0.53 18.24 0.99
N ASN A 63 -0.79 18.23 1.03
CA ASN A 63 -1.56 19.21 1.81
C ASN A 63 -2.98 18.67 1.98
N ASN A 64 -3.81 19.44 2.67
CA ASN A 64 -5.16 19.00 3.02
C ASN A 64 -6.11 18.94 1.84
N ASN A 65 -5.77 19.55 0.72
CA ASN A 65 -6.66 19.60 -0.45
C ASN A 65 -6.45 18.45 -1.41
N PHE A 66 -5.41 17.64 -1.21
CA PHE A 66 -5.10 16.53 -2.09
C PHE A 66 -5.12 15.21 -1.33
N PRO A 67 -5.53 14.13 -1.99
CA PRO A 67 -5.45 12.82 -1.35
C PRO A 67 -4.00 12.42 -1.09
N ASN A 68 -3.82 11.55 -0.11
CA ASN A 68 -2.51 10.97 0.12
C ASN A 68 -2.06 10.18 -1.10
N THR A 69 -0.76 10.14 -1.33
CA THR A 69 -0.17 9.28 -2.32
C THR A 69 0.44 8.08 -1.58
N ILE A 70 0.10 6.88 -2.01
CA ILE A 70 0.57 5.67 -1.36
C ILE A 70 1.34 4.82 -2.35
N ASN A 71 2.57 4.47 -1.99
CA ASN A 71 3.33 3.45 -2.69
C ASN A 71 3.59 2.32 -1.70
N ALA A 72 3.48 1.10 -2.17
CA ALA A 72 3.64 -0.05 -1.30
C ALA A 72 4.46 -1.12 -1.99
N GLU A 73 5.07 -1.97 -1.18
CA GLU A 73 5.76 -3.16 -1.65
C GLU A 73 5.52 -4.29 -0.69
N LEU A 74 5.76 -5.50 -1.14
CA LEU A 74 5.58 -6.66 -0.30
C LEU A 74 6.50 -6.56 0.91
N ALA A 75 6.00 -6.97 2.06
CA ALA A 75 6.78 -6.95 3.30
C ALA A 75 7.76 -8.11 3.31
N LYS A 76 8.72 -8.06 2.39
CA LYS A 76 9.63 -9.18 2.13
C LYS A 76 10.46 -9.64 3.31
N PRO A 77 11.10 -8.74 4.07
CA PRO A 77 11.93 -9.22 5.18
C PRO A 77 11.16 -10.06 6.18
N TYR A 78 9.96 -9.61 6.52
CA TYR A 78 9.11 -10.36 7.44
C TYR A 78 8.69 -11.68 6.85
N TYR A 79 8.29 -11.66 5.60
CA TYR A 79 7.85 -12.84 4.88
C TYR A 79 8.98 -13.87 4.76
N ASN A 80 10.16 -13.41 4.41
CA ASN A 80 11.32 -14.28 4.27
C ASN A 80 11.71 -14.91 5.60
N ASP A 81 11.66 -14.15 6.68
CA ASP A 81 11.99 -14.66 8.00
C ASP A 81 11.08 -15.80 8.41
N ILE A 82 9.79 -15.66 8.13
CA ILE A 82 8.83 -16.71 8.45
C ILE A 82 9.16 -18.00 7.71
N PHE A 83 9.45 -17.89 6.42
CA PHE A 83 9.71 -19.07 5.62
C PHE A 83 11.08 -19.66 5.90
N ASN A 84 12.08 -18.84 6.10
CA ASN A 84 13.43 -19.32 6.36
C ASN A 84 13.52 -20.05 7.69
N ASP A 85 12.81 -19.60 8.69
CA ASP A 85 12.80 -20.26 9.98
C ASP A 85 12.20 -21.65 9.91
N LYS A 86 11.38 -21.93 8.95
CA LYS A 86 10.74 -23.24 8.81
C LYS A 86 11.49 -24.17 7.89
N TYR A 87 12.24 -23.65 7.01
CA TYR A 87 12.89 -24.44 5.97
C TYR A 87 14.36 -24.08 5.82
#